data_32b6fbadf5497777e33908efce962d1b
#
_entry.id   32b6fbadf5497777e33908efce962d1b
#
_cell.length_a   1.000
_cell.length_b   1.000
_cell.length_c   1.000
_cell.angle_alpha   90.00
_cell.angle_beta   90.00
_cell.angle_gamma   90.00
#
_symmetry.space_group_name_H-M   'P 1'
#
loop_
_entity.id
_entity.type
_entity.pdbx_description
1 polymer ?
#
loop_
_entity_poly.entity_id
_entity_poly.type
_entity_poly.pdbx_seq_one_letter_code
_entity_poly.pdbx_strand_id
1 'polypeptide(L)'
;MSKILILEDRPSRQRLFLPNREKDIETLLSISGLSIPLAFDCKKIIDEINNEHYLFKDTLKLLIIHKSSINSKGLMYVYKACKDQCIKIIFFNGGISQLNYHNENLEFLNINSSDLYSARLIPFIRNFLQDKVDNLLELVYENWELTYLLQLRKLIHSRDSEIEIYKNRFDNKIKMINQILGYEKELEEQNLNALINKMILNL
;
A
#
# COMPACT_ATOMS: atom_id res chain seq x y z
N MET A 1 -7.29 6.61 21.19
CA MET A 1 -8.11 5.80 20.25
C MET A 1 -7.23 5.36 19.10
N SER A 2 -7.41 4.13 18.61
CA SER A 2 -6.55 3.58 17.54
C SER A 2 -6.95 4.16 16.19
N LYS A 3 -5.97 4.72 15.44
CA LYS A 3 -6.13 5.17 14.05
C LYS A 3 -5.64 4.13 13.04
N ILE A 4 -4.76 3.22 13.45
CA ILE A 4 -4.18 2.16 12.61
C ILE A 4 -4.43 0.82 13.28
N LEU A 5 -4.86 -0.17 12.48
CA LEU A 5 -5.04 -1.56 12.92
C LEU A 5 -4.21 -2.48 12.03
N ILE A 6 -3.31 -3.28 12.65
CA ILE A 6 -2.56 -4.33 11.93
C ILE A 6 -3.10 -5.68 12.36
N LEU A 7 -3.63 -6.44 11.41
CA LEU A 7 -4.11 -7.81 11.59
C LEU A 7 -3.13 -8.81 10.94
N GLU A 8 -2.26 -9.37 11.78
CA GLU A 8 -1.29 -10.41 11.41
C GLU A 8 -1.56 -11.68 12.20
N ASP A 9 -2.07 -12.69 11.53
CA ASP A 9 -2.38 -14.00 12.12
C ASP A 9 -1.13 -14.88 12.31
N ARG A 10 0.02 -14.46 11.79
CA ARG A 10 1.31 -15.17 11.86
C ARG A 10 2.43 -14.27 12.40
N PRO A 11 2.48 -14.03 13.72
CA PRO A 11 3.45 -13.10 14.34
C PRO A 11 4.92 -13.42 14.06
N SER A 12 5.24 -14.69 13.72
CA SER A 12 6.58 -15.08 13.31
C SER A 12 7.12 -14.33 12.08
N ARG A 13 6.24 -13.83 11.19
CA ARG A 13 6.64 -13.02 10.04
C ARG A 13 7.24 -11.68 10.44
N GLN A 14 6.69 -11.02 11.44
CA GLN A 14 7.23 -9.77 11.96
C GLN A 14 8.69 -9.99 12.39
N ARG A 15 8.94 -11.06 13.16
CA ARG A 15 10.29 -11.41 13.60
C ARG A 15 11.23 -11.80 12.47
N LEU A 16 10.69 -12.35 11.37
CA LEU A 16 11.51 -12.78 10.24
C LEU A 16 11.99 -11.60 9.40
N PHE A 17 11.15 -10.60 9.16
CA PHE A 17 11.38 -9.56 8.17
C PHE A 17 11.78 -8.20 8.78
N LEU A 18 11.38 -7.88 10.02
CA LEU A 18 11.79 -6.64 10.67
C LEU A 18 13.31 -6.63 10.91
N PRO A 19 14.01 -5.55 10.52
CA PRO A 19 15.48 -5.49 10.60
C PRO A 19 16.04 -5.74 11.98
N ASN A 20 15.45 -5.14 13.01
CA ASN A 20 15.89 -5.27 14.41
C ASN A 20 14.97 -6.18 15.24
N ARG A 21 14.20 -7.05 14.58
CA ARG A 21 13.35 -8.09 15.18
C ARG A 21 12.56 -7.59 16.40
N GLU A 22 12.90 -8.09 17.61
CA GLU A 22 12.19 -7.79 18.86
C GLU A 22 12.14 -6.29 19.18
N LYS A 23 13.23 -5.55 18.97
CA LYS A 23 13.29 -4.11 19.23
C LYS A 23 12.29 -3.32 18.35
N ASP A 24 12.14 -3.73 17.09
CA ASP A 24 11.17 -3.09 16.19
C ASP A 24 9.73 -3.46 16.59
N ILE A 25 9.49 -4.69 17.04
CA ILE A 25 8.18 -5.13 17.57
C ILE A 25 7.83 -4.32 18.84
N GLU A 26 8.74 -4.21 19.80
CA GLU A 26 8.54 -3.39 21.00
C GLU A 26 8.25 -1.94 20.64
N THR A 27 8.98 -1.39 19.66
CA THR A 27 8.75 -0.05 19.16
C THR A 27 7.36 0.09 18.57
N LEU A 28 6.92 -0.83 17.70
CA LEU A 28 5.57 -0.83 17.12
C LEU A 28 4.49 -0.88 18.20
N LEU A 29 4.64 -1.77 19.18
CA LEU A 29 3.67 -1.93 20.27
C LEU A 29 3.60 -0.67 21.19
N SER A 30 4.64 0.14 21.23
CA SER A 30 4.70 1.38 22.03
C SER A 30 4.05 2.58 21.31
N ILE A 31 3.74 2.50 20.01
CA ILE A 31 3.20 3.63 19.25
C ILE A 31 1.74 3.89 19.64
N SER A 32 1.47 5.06 20.22
CA SER A 32 0.11 5.49 20.49
C SER A 32 -0.70 5.68 19.19
N GLY A 33 -1.90 5.14 19.15
CA GLY A 33 -2.75 5.20 17.96
C GLY A 33 -2.60 3.99 17.01
N LEU A 34 -1.62 3.13 17.23
CA LEU A 34 -1.47 1.84 16.56
C LEU A 34 -2.09 0.72 17.43
N SER A 35 -2.81 -0.20 16.81
CA SER A 35 -3.30 -1.44 17.43
C SER A 35 -2.76 -2.66 16.69
N ILE A 36 -2.10 -3.53 17.42
CA ILE A 36 -1.65 -4.85 16.95
C ILE A 36 -2.20 -5.88 17.92
N PRO A 37 -3.34 -6.50 17.64
CA PRO A 37 -3.94 -7.52 18.52
C PRO A 37 -3.00 -8.71 18.69
N LEU A 38 -3.07 -9.36 19.85
CA LEU A 38 -2.41 -10.64 20.05
C LEU A 38 -2.97 -11.68 19.05
N ALA A 39 -2.18 -12.72 18.74
CA ALA A 39 -2.53 -13.69 17.70
C ALA A 39 -3.94 -14.30 17.88
N PHE A 40 -4.36 -14.56 19.11
CA PHE A 40 -5.69 -15.08 19.41
C PHE A 40 -6.79 -14.07 19.08
N ASP A 41 -6.64 -12.83 19.52
CA ASP A 41 -7.62 -11.77 19.26
C ASP A 41 -7.63 -11.39 17.77
N CYS A 42 -6.46 -11.38 17.13
CA CYS A 42 -6.33 -11.18 15.69
C CYS A 42 -7.15 -12.21 14.91
N LYS A 43 -7.03 -13.50 15.26
CA LYS A 43 -7.80 -14.57 14.63
C LYS A 43 -9.30 -14.37 14.82
N LYS A 44 -9.75 -14.02 16.04
CA LYS A 44 -11.15 -13.72 16.31
C LYS A 44 -11.69 -12.57 15.44
N ILE A 45 -10.92 -11.47 15.33
CA ILE A 45 -11.28 -10.33 14.48
C ILE A 45 -11.38 -10.76 13.01
N ILE A 46 -10.44 -11.58 12.54
CA ILE A 46 -10.46 -12.10 11.16
C ILE A 46 -11.68 -13.00 10.93
N ASP A 47 -12.04 -13.84 11.88
CA ASP A 47 -13.25 -14.66 11.80
C ASP A 47 -14.52 -13.80 11.76
N GLU A 48 -14.60 -12.74 12.55
CA GLU A 48 -15.71 -11.77 12.50
C GLU A 48 -15.77 -11.04 11.15
N ILE A 49 -14.62 -10.66 10.58
CA ILE A 49 -14.54 -10.08 9.22
C ILE A 49 -15.05 -11.07 8.18
N ASN A 50 -14.60 -12.33 8.24
CA ASN A 50 -15.00 -13.39 7.30
C ASN A 50 -16.49 -13.73 7.37
N ASN A 51 -17.14 -13.41 8.49
CA ASN A 51 -18.58 -13.56 8.71
C ASN A 51 -19.35 -12.24 8.56
N GLU A 52 -18.71 -11.14 8.18
CA GLU A 52 -19.30 -9.80 8.00
C GLU A 52 -19.88 -9.20 9.29
N HIS A 53 -19.34 -9.56 10.43
CA HIS A 53 -19.82 -9.11 11.75
C HIS A 53 -18.90 -8.08 12.42
N TYR A 54 -17.67 -7.91 11.93
CA TYR A 54 -16.72 -6.99 12.55
C TYR A 54 -17.10 -5.53 12.30
N LEU A 55 -17.26 -4.76 13.37
CA LEU A 55 -17.56 -3.32 13.27
C LEU A 55 -16.25 -2.52 13.34
N PHE A 56 -15.86 -1.92 12.22
CA PHE A 56 -14.72 -1.01 12.19
C PHE A 56 -15.04 0.26 13.01
N LYS A 57 -14.06 0.69 13.81
CA LYS A 57 -14.22 1.89 14.64
C LYS A 57 -14.15 3.15 13.76
N ASP A 58 -14.96 4.14 14.04
CA ASP A 58 -14.97 5.44 13.32
C ASP A 58 -13.63 6.18 13.34
N THR A 59 -12.78 5.87 14.34
CA THR A 59 -11.45 6.46 14.46
C THR A 59 -10.40 5.78 13.59
N LEU A 60 -10.72 4.62 12.99
CA LEU A 60 -9.78 3.88 12.14
C LEU A 60 -9.58 4.64 10.82
N LYS A 61 -8.32 4.81 10.43
CA LYS A 61 -7.93 5.48 9.18
C LYS A 61 -7.13 4.57 8.25
N LEU A 62 -6.47 3.56 8.82
CA LEU A 62 -5.66 2.60 8.07
C LEU A 62 -5.85 1.19 8.63
N LEU A 63 -6.22 0.27 7.76
CA LEU A 63 -6.25 -1.17 8.01
C LEU A 63 -5.09 -1.83 7.28
N ILE A 64 -4.23 -2.52 8.01
CA ILE A 64 -3.14 -3.35 7.46
C ILE A 64 -3.51 -4.81 7.78
N ILE A 65 -3.74 -5.63 6.75
CA ILE A 65 -4.29 -6.97 6.98
C ILE A 65 -3.66 -8.04 6.10
N HIS A 66 -3.37 -9.19 6.70
CA HIS A 66 -2.85 -10.35 5.99
C HIS A 66 -3.91 -10.94 5.04
N LYS A 67 -3.69 -10.77 3.73
CA LYS A 67 -4.70 -11.08 2.70
C LYS A 67 -5.13 -12.55 2.69
N SER A 68 -4.20 -13.49 2.91
CA SER A 68 -4.52 -14.91 2.86
C SER A 68 -5.30 -15.44 4.06
N SER A 69 -5.48 -14.64 5.11
CA SER A 69 -6.33 -14.99 6.24
C SER A 69 -7.81 -14.64 6.02
N ILE A 70 -8.10 -13.87 4.95
CA ILE A 70 -9.45 -13.43 4.62
C ILE A 70 -9.98 -14.24 3.45
N ASN A 71 -11.21 -14.77 3.59
CA ASN A 71 -11.92 -15.41 2.48
C ASN A 71 -12.53 -14.37 1.52
N SER A 72 -13.09 -14.82 0.38
CA SER A 72 -13.66 -13.93 -0.63
C SER A 72 -14.81 -13.07 -0.08
N LYS A 73 -15.62 -13.61 0.85
CA LYS A 73 -16.73 -12.89 1.47
C LYS A 73 -16.21 -11.78 2.39
N GLY A 74 -15.27 -12.10 3.28
CA GLY A 74 -14.60 -11.13 4.14
C GLY A 74 -13.84 -10.05 3.36
N LEU A 75 -13.23 -10.40 2.22
CA LEU A 75 -12.56 -9.43 1.36
C LEU A 75 -13.54 -8.40 0.80
N MET A 76 -14.69 -8.83 0.28
CA MET A 76 -15.73 -7.93 -0.20
C MET A 76 -16.30 -7.05 0.91
N TYR A 77 -16.48 -7.63 2.09
CA TYR A 77 -16.91 -6.88 3.26
C TYR A 77 -15.91 -5.79 3.66
N VAL A 78 -14.62 -6.12 3.73
CA VAL A 78 -13.55 -5.14 4.01
C VAL A 78 -13.57 -4.00 2.99
N TYR A 79 -13.62 -4.31 1.69
CA TYR A 79 -13.67 -3.28 0.65
C TYR A 79 -14.86 -2.33 0.82
N LYS A 80 -16.05 -2.88 1.06
CA LYS A 80 -17.27 -2.09 1.26
C LYS A 80 -17.16 -1.21 2.52
N ALA A 81 -16.87 -1.82 3.67
CA ALA A 81 -16.81 -1.11 4.93
C ALA A 81 -15.73 -0.02 4.94
N CYS A 82 -14.53 -0.32 4.39
CA CYS A 82 -13.46 0.66 4.32
C CYS A 82 -13.76 1.79 3.33
N LYS A 83 -14.43 1.52 2.22
CA LYS A 83 -14.89 2.55 1.29
C LYS A 83 -15.90 3.48 1.96
N ASP A 84 -16.91 2.93 2.62
CA ASP A 84 -17.98 3.69 3.27
C ASP A 84 -17.45 4.58 4.41
N GLN A 85 -16.36 4.18 5.07
CA GLN A 85 -15.74 4.90 6.20
C GLN A 85 -14.45 5.64 5.82
N CYS A 86 -14.07 5.69 4.54
CA CYS A 86 -12.82 6.30 4.05
C CYS A 86 -11.57 5.75 4.75
N ILE A 87 -11.52 4.45 5.02
CA ILE A 87 -10.37 3.75 5.63
C ILE A 87 -9.44 3.28 4.50
N LYS A 88 -8.18 3.72 4.50
CA LYS A 88 -7.15 3.22 3.59
C LYS A 88 -6.77 1.77 3.95
N ILE A 89 -6.38 0.95 2.96
CA ILE A 89 -6.08 -0.47 3.19
C ILE A 89 -4.70 -0.85 2.67
N ILE A 90 -3.94 -1.57 3.48
CA ILE A 90 -2.75 -2.29 3.03
C ILE A 90 -3.01 -3.79 3.20
N PHE A 91 -3.10 -4.49 2.08
CA PHE A 91 -3.08 -5.95 2.05
C PHE A 91 -1.66 -6.44 1.89
N PHE A 92 -1.27 -7.42 2.68
CA PHE A 92 0.04 -8.05 2.53
C PHE A 92 -0.04 -9.58 2.51
N ASN A 93 0.89 -10.20 1.78
CA ASN A 93 1.02 -11.66 1.71
C ASN A 93 2.41 -12.03 1.19
N GLY A 94 2.99 -13.11 1.68
CA GLY A 94 4.28 -13.62 1.22
C GLY A 94 4.31 -14.11 -0.24
N GLY A 95 3.15 -14.38 -0.85
CA GLY A 95 3.02 -14.81 -2.25
C GLY A 95 2.84 -13.66 -3.26
N ILE A 96 2.78 -12.40 -2.82
CA ILE A 96 2.64 -11.26 -3.73
C ILE A 96 3.99 -10.99 -4.39
N SER A 97 4.08 -11.19 -5.70
CA SER A 97 5.29 -10.95 -6.49
C SER A 97 5.38 -9.55 -7.10
N GLN A 98 4.26 -8.86 -7.22
CA GLN A 98 4.18 -7.51 -7.77
C GLN A 98 3.30 -6.64 -6.88
N LEU A 99 3.80 -5.43 -6.58
CA LEU A 99 3.04 -4.40 -5.92
C LEU A 99 1.86 -3.99 -6.80
N ASN A 100 0.69 -3.83 -6.16
CA ASN A 100 -0.49 -3.27 -6.80
C ASN A 100 -1.08 -2.17 -5.91
N TYR A 101 -1.18 -0.97 -6.46
CA TYR A 101 -1.71 0.22 -5.81
C TYR A 101 -2.92 0.76 -6.57
N HIS A 102 -3.91 1.22 -5.83
CA HIS A 102 -5.15 1.79 -6.35
C HIS A 102 -5.61 2.94 -5.44
N ASN A 103 -6.07 4.05 -6.02
CA ASN A 103 -6.44 5.27 -5.30
C ASN A 103 -7.74 5.94 -5.77
N GLU A 104 -8.51 5.35 -6.68
CA GLU A 104 -9.71 6.02 -7.19
C GLU A 104 -10.82 6.01 -6.13
N ASN A 105 -11.60 5.20 -5.80
CA ASN A 105 -12.71 5.29 -4.85
C ASN A 105 -12.36 4.81 -3.43
N LEU A 106 -11.29 4.06 -3.32
CA LEU A 106 -10.74 3.50 -2.09
C LEU A 106 -9.23 3.35 -2.30
N GLU A 107 -8.45 3.98 -1.43
CA GLU A 107 -7.01 3.81 -1.50
C GLU A 107 -6.60 2.48 -0.88
N PHE A 108 -6.01 1.61 -1.67
CA PHE A 108 -5.42 0.38 -1.17
C PHE A 108 -4.10 0.02 -1.84
N LEU A 109 -3.27 -0.69 -1.09
CA LEU A 109 -1.96 -1.18 -1.50
C LEU A 109 -1.88 -2.69 -1.25
N ASN A 110 -1.50 -3.48 -2.27
CA ASN A 110 -1.15 -4.89 -2.09
C ASN A 110 0.37 -5.03 -2.20
N ILE A 111 1.02 -5.58 -1.17
CA ILE A 111 2.48 -5.72 -1.12
C ILE A 111 2.92 -7.08 -0.57
N ASN A 112 4.19 -7.42 -0.80
CA ASN A 112 4.81 -8.57 -0.16
C ASN A 112 4.97 -8.33 1.34
N SER A 113 4.95 -9.39 2.13
CA SER A 113 5.19 -9.30 3.58
C SER A 113 6.58 -8.74 3.92
N SER A 114 7.59 -9.00 3.09
CA SER A 114 8.94 -8.44 3.25
C SER A 114 8.97 -6.92 3.05
N ASP A 115 8.16 -6.41 2.12
CA ASP A 115 8.06 -4.98 1.85
C ASP A 115 7.33 -4.27 2.99
N LEU A 116 6.26 -4.89 3.52
CA LEU A 116 5.55 -4.36 4.68
C LEU A 116 6.48 -4.24 5.89
N TYR A 117 7.14 -5.36 6.28
CA TYR A 117 7.99 -5.41 7.48
C TYR A 117 9.42 -4.94 7.21
N SER A 118 9.60 -3.98 6.31
CA SER A 118 10.87 -3.32 6.02
C SER A 118 11.23 -2.27 7.08
N ALA A 119 12.43 -1.73 6.98
CA ALA A 119 12.86 -0.60 7.82
C ALA A 119 11.96 0.64 7.72
N ARG A 120 11.13 0.73 6.68
CA ARG A 120 10.23 1.86 6.42
C ARG A 120 8.92 1.79 7.21
N LEU A 121 8.51 0.62 7.72
CA LEU A 121 7.22 0.47 8.40
C LEU A 121 7.05 1.42 9.60
N ILE A 122 8.02 1.48 10.48
CA ILE A 122 7.95 2.31 11.69
C ILE A 122 7.90 3.81 11.35
N PRO A 123 8.80 4.35 10.52
CA PRO A 123 8.69 5.72 10.03
C PRO A 123 7.35 6.02 9.36
N PHE A 124 6.88 5.14 8.47
CA PHE A 124 5.60 5.29 7.78
C PHE A 124 4.43 5.39 8.77
N ILE A 125 4.34 4.48 9.75
CA ILE A 125 3.27 4.49 10.77
C ILE A 125 3.29 5.80 11.56
N ARG A 126 4.47 6.28 11.97
CA ARG A 126 4.60 7.54 12.71
C ARG A 126 4.16 8.74 11.89
N ASN A 127 4.57 8.80 10.63
CA ASN A 127 4.19 9.87 9.70
C ASN A 127 2.67 9.82 9.42
N PHE A 128 2.11 8.63 9.22
CA PHE A 128 0.67 8.46 8.99
C PHE A 128 -0.16 8.96 10.20
N LEU A 129 0.27 8.66 11.42
CA LEU A 129 -0.40 9.12 12.63
C LEU A 129 -0.32 10.65 12.83
N GLN A 130 0.66 11.30 12.20
CA GLN A 130 0.85 12.75 12.18
C GLN A 130 0.20 13.43 10.95
N ASP A 131 -0.58 12.69 10.18
CA ASP A 131 -1.22 13.13 8.93
C ASP A 131 -0.19 13.71 7.91
N LYS A 132 1.01 13.09 7.84
CA LYS A 132 2.13 13.47 6.94
C LYS A 132 2.33 12.49 5.78
N VAL A 133 1.44 11.52 5.62
CA VAL A 133 1.47 10.55 4.52
C VAL A 133 0.38 10.89 3.55
N ASP A 134 0.75 11.30 2.36
CA ASP A 134 -0.19 11.61 1.28
C ASP A 134 -0.63 10.34 0.54
N ASN A 135 0.30 9.37 0.38
CA ASN A 135 0.10 8.20 -0.44
C ASN A 135 0.67 6.93 0.22
N LEU A 136 -0.07 5.81 0.16
CA LEU A 136 0.38 4.53 0.74
C LEU A 136 1.67 3.99 0.10
N LEU A 137 2.03 4.43 -1.11
CA LEU A 137 3.29 4.07 -1.77
C LEU A 137 4.53 4.55 -1.01
N GLU A 138 4.41 5.55 -0.12
CA GLU A 138 5.50 6.00 0.75
C GLU A 138 6.00 4.91 1.71
N LEU A 139 5.19 3.89 1.96
CA LEU A 139 5.66 2.71 2.70
C LEU A 139 6.76 1.96 1.95
N VAL A 140 6.68 1.92 0.62
CA VAL A 140 7.57 1.10 -0.22
C VAL A 140 8.68 1.94 -0.84
N TYR A 141 8.36 3.14 -1.30
CA TYR A 141 9.29 4.01 -2.03
C TYR A 141 9.59 5.27 -1.22
N GLU A 142 10.86 5.69 -1.20
CA GLU A 142 11.27 6.95 -0.59
C GLU A 142 10.75 8.15 -1.39
N ASN A 143 10.81 8.03 -2.71
CA ASN A 143 10.22 8.98 -3.64
C ASN A 143 9.37 8.21 -4.64
N TRP A 144 8.12 7.97 -4.27
CA TRP A 144 7.21 7.17 -5.09
C TRP A 144 6.87 7.87 -6.42
N GLU A 145 6.74 9.21 -6.42
CA GLU A 145 6.44 9.97 -7.64
C GLU A 145 7.56 9.81 -8.66
N LEU A 146 8.80 10.04 -8.26
CA LEU A 146 9.96 9.85 -9.15
C LEU A 146 10.04 8.42 -9.66
N THR A 147 9.79 7.43 -8.79
CA THR A 147 9.79 6.01 -9.19
C THR A 147 8.76 5.75 -10.29
N TYR A 148 7.55 6.27 -10.15
CA TYR A 148 6.49 6.07 -11.14
C TYR A 148 6.72 6.91 -12.42
N LEU A 149 7.27 8.11 -12.33
CA LEU A 149 7.68 8.89 -13.51
C LEU A 149 8.77 8.17 -14.32
N LEU A 150 9.76 7.57 -13.67
CA LEU A 150 10.79 6.78 -14.33
C LEU A 150 10.22 5.50 -14.98
N GLN A 151 9.26 4.85 -14.31
CA GLN A 151 8.55 3.69 -14.90
C GLN A 151 7.72 4.11 -16.11
N LEU A 152 7.01 5.23 -16.02
CA LEU A 152 6.22 5.79 -17.12
C LEU A 152 7.09 6.06 -18.33
N ARG A 153 8.22 6.77 -18.15
CA ARG A 153 9.19 7.03 -19.23
C ARG A 153 9.68 5.75 -19.90
N LYS A 154 10.02 4.73 -19.09
CA LYS A 154 10.44 3.43 -19.62
C LYS A 154 9.35 2.75 -20.44
N LEU A 155 8.09 2.78 -19.99
CA LEU A 155 6.96 2.17 -20.70
C LEU A 155 6.65 2.90 -22.02
N ILE A 156 6.65 4.24 -22.02
CA ILE A 156 6.46 5.04 -23.23
C ILE A 156 7.54 4.71 -24.24
N HIS A 157 8.82 4.76 -23.85
CA HIS A 157 9.93 4.44 -24.74
C HIS A 157 9.84 3.00 -25.28
N SER A 158 9.46 2.03 -24.44
CA SER A 158 9.26 0.64 -24.87
C SER A 158 8.08 0.51 -25.85
N ARG A 159 6.97 1.23 -25.63
CA ARG A 159 5.84 1.26 -26.54
C ARG A 159 6.22 1.85 -27.91
N ASP A 160 6.92 2.97 -27.90
CA ASP A 160 7.25 3.70 -29.14
C ASP A 160 8.30 2.96 -29.99
N SER A 161 9.13 2.13 -29.39
CA SER A 161 10.08 1.26 -30.07
C SER A 161 9.48 -0.08 -30.52
N GLU A 162 8.22 -0.38 -30.20
CA GLU A 162 7.57 -1.65 -30.52
C GLU A 162 6.80 -1.59 -31.83
N ILE A 163 6.57 -2.77 -32.45
CA ILE A 163 5.71 -2.92 -33.61
C ILE A 163 4.26 -2.58 -33.23
N GLU A 164 3.52 -1.89 -34.11
CA GLU A 164 2.18 -1.35 -33.88
C GLU A 164 1.20 -2.37 -33.26
N ILE A 165 1.22 -3.63 -33.71
CA ILE A 165 0.34 -4.71 -33.22
C ILE A 165 0.51 -4.97 -31.71
N TYR A 166 1.69 -4.67 -31.14
CA TYR A 166 2.00 -4.96 -29.74
C TYR A 166 1.95 -3.75 -28.82
N LYS A 167 1.73 -2.55 -29.32
CA LYS A 167 1.69 -1.30 -28.52
C LYS A 167 0.62 -1.33 -27.44
N ASN A 168 -0.55 -1.88 -27.74
CA ASN A 168 -1.70 -1.94 -26.81
C ASN A 168 -1.39 -2.60 -25.47
N ARG A 169 -0.39 -3.47 -25.38
CA ARG A 169 0.03 -4.10 -24.12
C ARG A 169 0.64 -3.13 -23.12
N PHE A 170 1.13 -1.98 -23.59
CA PHE A 170 1.70 -0.93 -22.76
C PHE A 170 0.64 0.09 -22.32
N ASP A 171 -0.37 0.35 -23.15
CA ASP A 171 -1.34 1.43 -22.94
C ASP A 171 -2.07 1.31 -21.59
N ASN A 172 -2.50 0.11 -21.23
CA ASN A 172 -3.17 -0.11 -19.93
C ASN A 172 -2.25 0.22 -18.73
N LYS A 173 -0.96 -0.13 -18.82
CA LYS A 173 0.02 0.15 -17.76
C LYS A 173 0.35 1.65 -17.71
N ILE A 174 0.51 2.29 -18.85
CA ILE A 174 0.74 3.74 -18.97
C ILE A 174 -0.46 4.49 -18.38
N LYS A 175 -1.68 4.11 -18.75
CA LYS A 175 -2.90 4.71 -18.20
C LYS A 175 -2.97 4.56 -16.67
N MET A 176 -2.70 3.38 -16.15
CA MET A 176 -2.70 3.13 -14.71
C MET A 176 -1.67 4.01 -13.98
N ILE A 177 -0.45 4.15 -14.53
CA ILE A 177 0.58 4.99 -13.90
C ILE A 177 0.18 6.47 -13.96
N ASN A 178 -0.37 6.96 -15.08
CA ASN A 178 -0.87 8.33 -15.15
C ASN A 178 -1.96 8.60 -14.10
N GLN A 179 -2.88 7.66 -13.88
CA GLN A 179 -3.90 7.77 -12.83
C GLN A 179 -3.27 7.84 -11.42
N ILE A 180 -2.27 7.00 -11.14
CA ILE A 180 -1.55 7.03 -9.86
C ILE A 180 -0.86 8.38 -9.64
N LEU A 181 -0.26 8.95 -10.69
CA LEU A 181 0.40 10.26 -10.67
C LEU A 181 -0.58 11.44 -10.72
N GLY A 182 -1.89 11.21 -10.86
CA GLY A 182 -2.91 12.26 -10.92
C GLY A 182 -3.03 12.95 -12.28
N TYR A 183 -2.55 12.35 -13.37
CA TYR A 183 -2.66 12.92 -14.70
C TYR A 183 -3.86 12.35 -15.46
N GLU A 184 -4.75 13.23 -15.95
CA GLU A 184 -5.91 12.83 -16.76
C GLU A 184 -5.52 12.38 -18.17
N LYS A 185 -4.40 12.88 -18.69
CA LYS A 185 -3.88 12.56 -20.03
C LYS A 185 -2.45 12.08 -19.94
N GLU A 186 -2.03 11.32 -20.94
CA GLU A 186 -0.64 10.89 -21.08
C GLU A 186 0.29 12.12 -21.17
N LEU A 187 1.35 12.11 -20.37
CA LEU A 187 2.35 13.16 -20.39
C LEU A 187 3.18 13.05 -21.67
N GLU A 188 3.33 14.16 -22.36
CA GLU A 188 4.30 14.26 -23.45
C GLU A 188 5.72 14.04 -22.93
N GLU A 189 6.58 13.43 -23.74
CA GLU A 189 7.93 13.03 -23.33
C GLU A 189 8.77 14.22 -22.82
N GLN A 190 8.63 15.39 -23.43
CA GLN A 190 9.34 16.60 -23.00
C GLN A 190 8.93 17.04 -21.60
N ASN A 191 7.61 17.02 -21.31
CA ASN A 191 7.07 17.38 -20.01
C ASN A 191 7.46 16.35 -18.94
N LEU A 192 7.44 15.06 -19.29
CA LEU A 192 7.85 13.97 -18.42
C LEU A 192 9.34 14.10 -18.04
N ASN A 193 10.22 14.35 -19.01
CA ASN A 193 11.65 14.55 -18.76
C ASN A 193 11.92 15.81 -17.91
N ALA A 194 11.18 16.90 -18.13
CA ALA A 194 11.29 18.11 -17.32
C ALA A 194 10.89 17.85 -15.84
N LEU A 195 9.81 17.10 -15.61
CA LEU A 195 9.37 16.72 -14.27
C LEU A 195 10.41 15.84 -13.56
N ILE A 196 10.92 14.80 -14.23
CA ILE A 196 11.97 13.92 -13.69
C ILE A 196 13.20 14.72 -13.29
N ASN A 197 13.69 15.60 -14.18
CA ASN A 197 14.87 16.41 -13.90
C ASN A 197 14.64 17.36 -12.71
N LYS A 198 13.46 18.00 -12.63
CA LYS A 198 13.10 18.85 -11.49
C LYS A 198 13.12 18.07 -10.18
N MET A 199 12.59 16.84 -10.17
CA MET A 199 12.57 16.03 -8.97
C MET A 199 13.96 15.56 -8.56
N ILE A 200 14.82 15.18 -9.52
CA ILE A 200 16.21 14.79 -9.23
C ILE A 200 17.01 15.96 -8.66
N LEU A 201 16.80 17.19 -9.14
CA LEU A 201 17.48 18.38 -8.62
C LEU A 201 17.04 18.79 -7.22
N ASN A 202 15.90 18.30 -6.75
CA ASN A 202 15.35 18.59 -5.42
C ASN A 202 15.61 17.46 -4.39
N LEU A 203 16.32 16.40 -4.77
CA LEU A 203 16.78 15.32 -3.89
C LEU A 203 18.13 15.68 -3.24
#